data_134e625ea60ed3a00e5184a8025ac9de
#
_entry.id   134e625ea60ed3a00e5184a8025ac9de
#
_cell.length_a   1.000
_cell.length_b   1.000
_cell.length_c   1.000
_cell.angle_alpha   90.00
_cell.angle_beta   90.00
_cell.angle_gamma   90.00
#
_symmetry.space_group_name_H-M   'P 1'
#
loop_
_entity.id
_entity.type
_entity.pdbx_description
1 polymer ?
#
loop_
_entity_poly.entity_id
_entity_poly.type
_entity_poly.pdbx_seq_one_letter_code
_entity_poly.pdbx_strand_id
1 'polypeptide(L)'
;YVIDVTLKRPDYDPKNIQMLSKLIPQNIVFAMHYEDKIQLAVYHNKLITGVWANADDYQIELKGLNLDKIWESLITDLGDITIEEGNSLDEQIAVDEAKARLEKQIADLEKKARREKQPRKRLEYFEKLKQLKIEFHAKY
;
A
#
# COMPACT_ATOMS: atom_id res chain seq x y z
N TYR A 1 7.38 -18.06 5.61
CA TYR A 1 7.55 -18.89 4.41
C TYR A 1 7.66 -18.02 3.17
N VAL A 2 8.35 -18.54 2.15
CA VAL A 2 8.43 -17.93 0.81
C VAL A 2 7.74 -18.86 -0.17
N ILE A 3 6.80 -18.32 -0.94
CA ILE A 3 6.12 -19.03 -2.02
C ILE A 3 6.55 -18.41 -3.34
N ASP A 4 7.15 -19.23 -4.17
CA ASP A 4 7.55 -18.86 -5.52
C ASP A 4 6.39 -19.04 -6.49
N VAL A 5 6.08 -17.99 -7.25
CA VAL A 5 4.95 -17.95 -8.18
C VAL A 5 5.43 -17.50 -9.55
N THR A 6 5.40 -18.41 -10.51
CA THR A 6 5.69 -18.07 -11.91
C THR A 6 4.45 -17.53 -12.59
N LEU A 7 4.50 -16.29 -13.02
CA LEU A 7 3.41 -15.61 -13.72
C LEU A 7 3.43 -15.90 -15.22
N LYS A 8 2.26 -16.09 -15.80
CA LYS A 8 2.09 -16.19 -17.26
C LYS A 8 2.03 -14.83 -17.94
N ARG A 9 1.79 -13.77 -17.18
CA ARG A 9 1.69 -12.37 -17.62
C ARG A 9 2.27 -11.45 -16.54
N PRO A 10 2.79 -10.27 -16.89
CA PRO A 10 3.32 -9.33 -15.91
C PRO A 10 2.23 -8.70 -15.03
N ASP A 11 1.01 -8.61 -15.55
CA ASP A 11 -0.18 -8.14 -14.86
C ASP A 11 -0.90 -9.31 -14.18
N TYR A 12 -1.12 -9.22 -12.90
CA TYR A 12 -1.88 -10.19 -12.12
C TYR A 12 -2.92 -9.44 -11.26
N ASP A 13 -4.02 -10.14 -10.91
CA ASP A 13 -5.02 -9.58 -10.01
C ASP A 13 -4.52 -9.69 -8.54
N PRO A 14 -4.28 -8.56 -7.85
CA PRO A 14 -3.86 -8.55 -6.45
C PRO A 14 -4.79 -9.34 -5.51
N LYS A 15 -6.07 -9.47 -5.87
CA LYS A 15 -7.06 -10.22 -5.09
C LYS A 15 -6.70 -11.71 -4.97
N ASN A 16 -6.04 -12.27 -5.98
CA ASN A 16 -5.62 -13.67 -5.95
C ASN A 16 -4.56 -13.90 -4.86
N ILE A 17 -3.60 -12.99 -4.73
CA ILE A 17 -2.56 -13.06 -3.69
C ILE A 17 -3.18 -12.85 -2.30
N GLN A 18 -4.11 -11.91 -2.16
CA GLN A 18 -4.84 -11.69 -0.91
C GLN A 18 -5.63 -12.93 -0.49
N MET A 19 -6.29 -13.60 -1.44
CA MET A 19 -7.06 -14.82 -1.17
C MET A 19 -6.15 -15.95 -0.72
N LEU A 20 -5.02 -16.18 -1.40
CA LEU A 20 -4.03 -17.18 -1.02
C LEU A 20 -3.47 -16.91 0.39
N SER A 21 -3.15 -15.67 0.70
CA SER A 21 -2.67 -15.29 2.04
C SER A 21 -3.68 -15.56 3.14
N LYS A 22 -4.97 -15.42 2.87
CA LYS A 22 -6.04 -15.69 3.85
C LYS A 22 -6.29 -17.19 4.07
N LEU A 23 -5.98 -18.00 3.09
CA LEU A 23 -6.11 -19.46 3.20
C LEU A 23 -4.99 -20.10 4.02
N ILE A 24 -3.85 -19.44 4.11
CA ILE A 24 -2.66 -19.95 4.80
C ILE A 24 -2.41 -19.06 6.03
N PRO A 25 -2.65 -19.55 7.26
CA PRO A 25 -2.58 -18.75 8.48
C PRO A 25 -1.13 -18.54 8.96
N GLN A 26 -0.25 -18.11 8.06
CA GLN A 26 1.18 -17.90 8.34
C GLN A 26 1.70 -16.68 7.58
N ASN A 27 2.80 -16.11 8.06
CA ASN A 27 3.51 -15.04 7.36
C ASN A 27 4.15 -15.59 6.08
N ILE A 28 3.70 -15.10 4.94
CA ILE A 28 4.15 -15.56 3.62
C ILE A 28 4.67 -14.37 2.82
N VAL A 29 5.82 -14.58 2.23
CA VAL A 29 6.38 -13.74 1.16
C VAL A 29 6.11 -14.43 -0.17
N PHE A 30 5.40 -13.76 -1.06
CA PHE A 30 5.19 -14.24 -2.43
C PHE A 30 6.29 -13.66 -3.30
N ALA A 31 7.10 -14.53 -3.89
CA ALA A 31 8.09 -14.17 -4.89
C ALA A 31 7.49 -14.40 -6.28
N MET A 32 7.05 -13.33 -6.93
CA MET A 32 6.40 -13.43 -8.23
C MET A 32 7.42 -13.23 -9.33
N HIS A 33 7.59 -14.26 -10.16
CA HIS A 33 8.49 -14.27 -11.30
C HIS A 33 7.74 -14.08 -12.62
N TYR A 34 8.25 -13.19 -13.44
CA TYR A 34 7.84 -13.04 -14.83
C TYR A 34 9.09 -12.79 -15.67
N GLU A 35 9.41 -13.74 -16.59
CA GLU A 35 10.67 -13.74 -17.36
C GLU A 35 11.88 -13.64 -16.43
N ASP A 36 12.74 -12.64 -16.62
CA ASP A 36 13.94 -12.36 -15.83
C ASP A 36 13.71 -11.43 -14.62
N LYS A 37 12.43 -11.11 -14.33
CA LYS A 37 12.05 -10.17 -13.28
C LYS A 37 11.39 -10.87 -12.10
N ILE A 38 11.59 -10.27 -10.92
CA ILE A 38 10.97 -10.67 -9.67
C ILE A 38 10.28 -9.47 -9.01
N GLN A 39 9.12 -9.71 -8.42
CA GLN A 39 8.44 -8.79 -7.52
C GLN A 39 8.06 -9.54 -6.25
N LEU A 40 8.38 -8.99 -5.09
CA LEU A 40 7.91 -9.52 -3.82
C LEU A 40 6.58 -8.90 -3.44
N ALA A 41 5.74 -9.71 -2.81
CA ALA A 41 4.49 -9.27 -2.20
C ALA A 41 4.28 -9.94 -0.87
N VAL A 42 3.72 -9.21 0.09
CA VAL A 42 3.29 -9.72 1.38
C VAL A 42 1.88 -9.22 1.66
N TYR A 43 1.12 -9.98 2.42
CA TYR A 43 -0.17 -9.55 2.94
C TYR A 43 -0.05 -9.31 4.44
N HIS A 44 -0.21 -8.06 4.85
CA HIS A 44 -0.25 -7.64 6.26
C HIS A 44 -1.32 -6.56 6.40
N ASN A 45 -2.52 -6.94 6.81
CA ASN A 45 -3.74 -6.11 6.79
C ASN A 45 -4.14 -5.63 5.39
N LYS A 46 -3.19 -5.34 4.53
CA LYS A 46 -3.33 -5.04 3.11
C LYS A 46 -2.26 -5.76 2.30
N LEU A 47 -2.42 -5.81 0.99
CA LEU A 47 -1.36 -6.28 0.11
C LEU A 47 -0.30 -5.21 -0.06
N ILE A 48 0.95 -5.55 0.25
CA ILE A 48 2.13 -4.70 0.10
C ILE A 48 3.01 -5.36 -0.96
N THR A 49 3.33 -4.61 -2.02
CA THR A 49 4.14 -5.09 -3.13
C THR A 49 5.37 -4.20 -3.30
N GLY A 50 6.50 -4.84 -3.53
CA GLY A 50 7.73 -4.16 -3.92
C GLY A 50 7.70 -3.75 -5.40
N VAL A 51 8.80 -3.18 -5.85
CA VAL A 51 9.02 -2.87 -7.26
C VAL A 51 9.51 -4.12 -8.01
N TRP A 52 9.24 -4.17 -9.31
CA TRP A 52 9.84 -5.18 -10.18
C TRP A 52 11.34 -4.94 -10.31
N ALA A 53 12.13 -5.98 -10.08
CA ALA A 53 13.59 -5.95 -10.18
C ALA A 53 14.09 -7.14 -11.03
N ASN A 54 15.35 -7.10 -11.41
CA ASN A 54 16.00 -8.21 -12.07
C ASN A 54 16.19 -9.36 -11.05
N ALA A 55 15.74 -10.56 -11.39
CA ALA A 55 15.78 -11.71 -10.48
C ALA A 55 17.21 -12.12 -10.09
N ASP A 56 18.16 -12.00 -11.01
CA ASP A 56 19.56 -12.39 -10.78
C ASP A 56 20.27 -11.45 -9.77
N ASP A 57 19.84 -10.19 -9.71
CA ASP A 57 20.43 -9.16 -8.85
C ASP A 57 19.66 -8.97 -7.54
N TYR A 58 18.51 -9.65 -7.38
CA TYR A 58 17.62 -9.41 -6.26
C TYR A 58 18.08 -10.15 -5.01
N GLN A 59 18.30 -9.40 -3.93
CA GLN A 59 18.65 -9.94 -2.62
C GLN A 59 17.64 -9.48 -1.57
N ILE A 60 17.16 -10.41 -0.76
CA ILE A 60 16.32 -10.11 0.39
C ILE A 60 17.25 -9.99 1.60
N GLU A 61 17.29 -8.80 2.20
CA GLU A 61 17.98 -8.58 3.45
C GLU A 61 17.04 -8.88 4.63
N LEU A 62 17.45 -9.82 5.48
CA LEU A 62 16.74 -10.16 6.70
C LEU A 62 17.34 -9.38 7.87
N LYS A 63 16.65 -8.34 8.34
CA LYS A 63 17.10 -7.45 9.42
C LYS A 63 16.21 -7.62 10.64
N GLY A 64 16.79 -7.95 11.78
CA GLY A 64 16.06 -8.05 13.05
C GLY A 64 16.66 -9.06 14.01
N LEU A 65 16.36 -8.91 15.28
CA LEU A 65 16.85 -9.77 16.36
C LEU A 65 15.98 -11.03 16.58
N ASN A 66 14.77 -11.02 16.03
CA ASN A 66 13.82 -12.12 16.08
C ASN A 66 12.94 -12.13 14.85
N LEU A 67 12.11 -13.18 14.67
CA LEU A 67 11.26 -13.35 13.50
C LEU A 67 10.24 -12.24 13.31
N ASP A 68 9.71 -11.70 14.40
CA ASP A 68 8.73 -10.60 14.33
C ASP A 68 9.38 -9.31 13.81
N LYS A 69 10.60 -9.02 14.29
CA LYS A 69 11.36 -7.85 13.80
C LYS A 69 11.88 -8.02 12.37
N ILE A 70 12.22 -9.23 11.97
CA ILE A 70 12.56 -9.55 10.58
C ILE A 70 11.34 -9.33 9.69
N TRP A 71 10.15 -9.79 10.12
CA TRP A 71 8.90 -9.59 9.39
C TRP A 71 8.53 -8.12 9.26
N GLU A 72 8.59 -7.36 10.34
CA GLU A 72 8.36 -5.92 10.38
C GLU A 72 9.31 -5.17 9.44
N SER A 73 10.62 -5.45 9.51
CA SER A 73 11.63 -4.85 8.64
C SER A 73 11.38 -5.16 7.16
N LEU A 74 11.02 -6.40 6.85
CA LEU A 74 10.72 -6.81 5.48
C LEU A 74 9.51 -6.04 4.92
N ILE A 75 8.46 -5.86 5.71
CA ILE A 75 7.26 -5.11 5.31
C ILE A 75 7.59 -3.63 5.11
N THR A 76 8.35 -3.03 6.01
CA THR A 76 8.74 -1.62 5.92
C THR A 76 9.61 -1.35 4.70
N ASP A 77 10.60 -2.21 4.46
CA ASP A 77 11.49 -2.10 3.30
C ASP A 77 10.72 -2.31 1.98
N LEU A 78 9.82 -3.30 1.94
CA LEU A 78 9.05 -3.63 0.76
C LEU A 78 8.01 -2.56 0.40
N GLY A 79 7.34 -2.01 1.42
CA GLY A 79 6.28 -1.01 1.26
C GLY A 79 6.77 0.43 1.28
N ASP A 80 8.07 0.66 1.44
CA ASP A 80 8.66 1.99 1.67
C ASP A 80 7.92 2.74 2.80
N ILE A 81 7.66 2.00 3.91
CA ILE A 81 6.92 2.50 5.06
C ILE A 81 7.91 3.06 6.08
N THR A 82 7.76 4.32 6.42
CA THR A 82 8.50 4.95 7.52
C THR A 82 7.63 4.95 8.77
N ILE A 83 8.02 4.20 9.80
CA ILE A 83 7.30 4.18 11.08
C ILE A 83 7.67 5.43 11.88
N GLU A 84 6.68 6.27 12.18
CA GLU A 84 6.86 7.44 13.03
C GLU A 84 7.10 7.05 14.48
N GLU A 85 7.82 7.91 15.22
CA GLU A 85 8.12 7.67 16.63
C GLU A 85 6.86 7.50 17.46
N GLY A 86 6.78 6.38 18.17
CA GLY A 86 5.62 6.03 18.99
C GLY A 86 4.57 5.16 18.32
N ASN A 87 4.63 4.95 17.01
CA ASN A 87 3.71 4.07 16.28
C ASN A 87 4.27 2.65 16.18
N SER A 88 3.37 1.67 16.23
CA SER A 88 3.63 0.32 15.73
C SER A 88 3.48 0.28 14.20
N LEU A 89 3.94 -0.81 13.57
CA LEU A 89 3.74 -1.02 12.14
C LEU A 89 2.26 -0.96 11.74
N ASP A 90 1.38 -1.59 12.50
CA ASP A 90 -0.06 -1.62 12.21
C ASP A 90 -0.69 -0.23 12.34
N GLU A 91 -0.29 0.53 13.35
CA GLU A 91 -0.75 1.91 13.53
C GLU A 91 -0.27 2.81 12.39
N GLN A 92 0.99 2.67 11.97
CA GLN A 92 1.51 3.44 10.84
C GLN A 92 0.78 3.12 9.54
N ILE A 93 0.55 1.83 9.26
CA ILE A 93 -0.23 1.41 8.08
C ILE A 93 -1.64 2.02 8.12
N ALA A 94 -2.30 2.02 9.27
CA ALA A 94 -3.63 2.61 9.43
C ALA A 94 -3.63 4.13 9.21
N VAL A 95 -2.61 4.83 9.71
CA VAL A 95 -2.41 6.27 9.50
C VAL A 95 -2.20 6.58 8.02
N ASP A 96 -1.29 5.85 7.36
CA ASP A 96 -0.98 6.04 5.94
C ASP A 96 -2.22 5.76 5.06
N GLU A 97 -2.99 4.73 5.38
CA GLU A 97 -4.24 4.43 4.66
C GLU A 97 -5.31 5.51 4.85
N ALA A 98 -5.45 6.03 6.07
CA ALA A 98 -6.39 7.11 6.37
C ALA A 98 -6.01 8.40 5.61
N LYS A 99 -4.72 8.71 5.59
CA LYS A 99 -4.16 9.83 4.83
C LYS A 99 -4.42 9.69 3.32
N ALA A 100 -4.07 8.54 2.75
CA ALA A 100 -4.28 8.26 1.32
C ALA A 100 -5.76 8.31 0.93
N ARG A 101 -6.66 7.83 1.80
CA ARG A 101 -8.11 7.91 1.60
C ARG A 101 -8.59 9.36 1.56
N LEU A 102 -8.12 10.20 2.46
CA LEU A 102 -8.49 11.61 2.53
C LEU A 102 -7.94 12.38 1.32
N GLU A 103 -6.71 12.13 0.92
CA GLU A 103 -6.11 12.69 -0.30
C GLU A 103 -6.91 12.33 -1.55
N LYS A 104 -7.35 11.07 -1.66
CA LYS A 104 -8.20 10.62 -2.76
C LYS A 104 -9.55 11.32 -2.76
N GLN A 105 -10.20 11.48 -1.60
CA GLN A 105 -11.46 12.22 -1.50
C GLN A 105 -11.30 13.68 -1.94
N ILE A 106 -10.23 14.34 -1.55
CA ILE A 106 -9.91 15.70 -1.97
C ILE A 106 -9.75 15.77 -3.49
N ALA A 107 -8.94 14.88 -4.08
CA ALA A 107 -8.70 14.83 -5.52
C ALA A 107 -9.98 14.55 -6.33
N ASP A 108 -10.82 13.62 -5.87
CA ASP A 108 -12.09 13.30 -6.52
C ASP A 108 -13.09 14.47 -6.45
N LEU A 109 -13.13 15.16 -5.32
CA LEU A 109 -14.00 16.32 -5.13
C LEU A 109 -13.51 17.52 -5.97
N GLU A 110 -12.21 17.72 -6.10
CA GLU A 110 -11.62 18.71 -7.03
C GLU A 110 -12.05 18.46 -8.48
N LYS A 111 -11.96 17.20 -8.92
CA LYS A 111 -12.38 16.82 -10.29
C LYS A 111 -13.88 17.09 -10.48
N LYS A 112 -14.72 16.75 -9.49
CA LYS A 112 -16.16 17.02 -9.53
C LYS A 112 -16.46 18.52 -9.59
N ALA A 113 -15.82 19.31 -8.74
CA ALA A 113 -15.99 20.77 -8.70
C ALA A 113 -15.62 21.44 -10.04
N ARG A 114 -14.51 20.97 -10.69
CA ARG A 114 -14.08 21.51 -11.99
C ARG A 114 -15.02 21.16 -13.14
N ARG A 115 -15.69 19.98 -13.07
CA ARG A 115 -16.60 19.48 -14.13
C ARG A 115 -18.03 19.97 -13.94
N GLU A 116 -18.39 20.43 -12.76
CA GLU A 116 -19.76 20.84 -12.44
C GLU A 116 -20.12 22.16 -13.15
N LYS A 117 -21.22 22.13 -13.89
CA LYS A 117 -21.72 23.29 -14.64
C LYS A 117 -22.72 24.13 -13.86
N GLN A 118 -23.38 23.54 -12.87
CA GLN A 118 -24.37 24.22 -12.04
C GLN A 118 -23.68 25.04 -10.94
N PRO A 119 -23.82 26.39 -10.92
CA PRO A 119 -23.08 27.25 -9.99
C PRO A 119 -23.29 26.88 -8.52
N ARG A 120 -24.52 26.55 -8.13
CA ARG A 120 -24.87 26.19 -6.75
C ARG A 120 -24.15 24.90 -6.30
N LYS A 121 -24.21 23.84 -7.11
CA LYS A 121 -23.52 22.58 -6.79
C LYS A 121 -22.01 22.72 -6.80
N ARG A 122 -21.48 23.52 -7.70
CA ARG A 122 -20.06 23.84 -7.75
C ARG A 122 -19.59 24.51 -6.46
N LEU A 123 -20.38 25.46 -5.92
CA LEU A 123 -20.09 26.12 -4.65
C LEU A 123 -20.09 25.10 -3.50
N GLU A 124 -21.10 24.23 -3.43
CA GLU A 124 -21.18 23.16 -2.41
C GLU A 124 -19.94 22.25 -2.44
N TYR A 125 -19.44 21.90 -3.62
CA TYR A 125 -18.21 21.11 -3.75
C TYR A 125 -16.97 21.88 -3.27
N PHE A 126 -16.88 23.18 -3.54
CA PHE A 126 -15.75 23.98 -3.05
C PHE A 126 -15.78 24.15 -1.53
N GLU A 127 -16.93 24.29 -0.93
CA GLU A 127 -17.06 24.36 0.53
C GLU A 127 -16.64 23.06 1.20
N LYS A 128 -17.12 21.92 0.69
CA LYS A 128 -16.68 20.58 1.16
C LYS A 128 -15.18 20.38 0.98
N LEU A 129 -14.64 20.78 -0.17
CA LEU A 129 -13.22 20.68 -0.46
C LEU A 129 -12.38 21.50 0.53
N LYS A 130 -12.81 22.70 0.87
CA LYS A 130 -12.14 23.55 1.86
C LYS A 130 -12.12 22.90 3.23
N GLN A 131 -13.25 22.30 3.66
CA GLN A 131 -13.33 21.58 4.93
C GLN A 131 -12.39 20.37 4.98
N LEU A 132 -12.38 19.53 3.92
CA LEU A 132 -11.49 18.38 3.84
C LEU A 132 -10.01 18.76 3.83
N LYS A 133 -9.64 19.85 3.15
CA LYS A 133 -8.27 20.36 3.17
C LYS A 133 -7.84 20.86 4.55
N ILE A 134 -8.74 21.52 5.27
CA ILE A 134 -8.49 21.95 6.65
C ILE A 134 -8.28 20.72 7.54
N GLU A 135 -9.15 19.70 7.44
CA GLU A 135 -9.02 18.47 8.19
C GLU A 135 -7.70 17.75 7.88
N PHE A 136 -7.31 17.69 6.62
CA PHE A 136 -6.06 17.09 6.20
C PHE A 136 -4.84 17.78 6.83
N HIS A 137 -4.77 19.10 6.74
CA HIS A 137 -3.67 19.88 7.32
C HIS A 137 -3.67 19.94 8.85
N ALA A 138 -4.80 19.65 9.49
CA ALA A 138 -4.88 19.57 10.95
C ALA A 138 -4.38 18.21 11.50
N LYS A 139 -4.49 17.14 10.68
CA LYS A 139 -4.11 15.77 11.09
C LYS A 139 -2.70 15.38 10.65
N TYR A 140 -2.24 15.91 9.54
CA TYR A 140 -1.00 15.54 8.86
C TYR A 140 -0.23 16.84 8.48
#